data_06c92d13a7c6ea7aebff73676a4092c7
#
_entry.id   06c92d13a7c6ea7aebff73676a4092c7
#
_cell.length_a   1.000
_cell.length_b   1.000
_cell.length_c   1.000
_cell.angle_alpha   90.00
_cell.angle_beta   90.00
_cell.angle_gamma   90.00
#
_symmetry.space_group_name_H-M   'P 1'
#
loop_
_entity.id
_entity.type
_entity.pdbx_description
1 polymer ?
#
loop_
_entity_poly.entity_id
_entity_poly.type
_entity_poly.pdbx_seq_one_letter_code
_entity_poly.pdbx_strand_id
1 'polypeptide(L)'
;MSVGAWVTILWKGWLLRRARIGIERAIPAFWGAPTLAEGRAQLALFDREGMLQPLLAAATESADSRALEGQGQLQSQLTRRLRGALHGSLAHLQSGQVLLASIGATSPFVGLFGTVWGIYHALLAISAGGGITIEKVAGPVGEALVMTAAGIAVAVPAVLAYNVFGKWAAASEAELEGFALDLREMVTGAEPDARAAAQA
;
A
#
# COMPACT_ATOMS: atom_id res chain seq x y z
N MET A 1 6.60 -19.06 4.92
CA MET A 1 6.62 -17.63 5.31
C MET A 1 7.75 -16.85 4.62
N SER A 2 8.99 -17.35 4.60
CA SER A 2 10.15 -16.64 4.01
C SER A 2 9.94 -16.29 2.53
N VAL A 3 9.62 -17.25 1.67
CA VAL A 3 9.39 -16.99 0.23
C VAL A 3 8.27 -15.97 0.00
N GLY A 4 7.15 -16.10 0.74
CA GLY A 4 6.04 -15.15 0.63
C GLY A 4 6.43 -13.72 1.02
N ALA A 5 7.25 -13.57 2.07
CA ALA A 5 7.77 -12.26 2.49
C ALA A 5 8.63 -11.63 1.38
N TRP A 6 9.61 -12.37 0.82
CA TRP A 6 10.48 -11.86 -0.23
C TRP A 6 9.74 -11.52 -1.52
N VAL A 7 8.81 -12.37 -1.96
CA VAL A 7 7.95 -12.08 -3.12
C VAL A 7 7.17 -10.80 -2.89
N THR A 8 6.55 -10.64 -1.72
CA THR A 8 5.78 -9.44 -1.39
C THR A 8 6.67 -8.20 -1.32
N ILE A 9 7.86 -8.29 -0.73
CA ILE A 9 8.82 -7.19 -0.64
C ILE A 9 9.22 -6.71 -2.04
N LEU A 10 9.63 -7.62 -2.91
CA LEU A 10 10.08 -7.27 -4.26
C LEU A 10 8.95 -6.70 -5.11
N TRP A 11 7.80 -7.37 -5.13
CA TRP A 11 6.63 -6.91 -5.87
C TRP A 11 6.13 -5.54 -5.39
N LYS A 12 5.99 -5.37 -4.08
CA LYS A 12 5.51 -4.13 -3.47
C LYS A 12 6.49 -2.97 -3.64
N GLY A 13 7.78 -3.24 -3.46
CA GLY A 13 8.82 -2.25 -3.69
C GLY A 13 8.83 -1.74 -5.12
N TRP A 14 8.68 -2.64 -6.11
CA TRP A 14 8.55 -2.27 -7.51
C TRP A 14 7.28 -1.46 -7.79
N LEU A 15 6.12 -1.91 -7.27
CA LEU A 15 4.84 -1.23 -7.43
C LEU A 15 4.88 0.20 -6.88
N LEU A 16 5.28 0.36 -5.61
CA LEU A 16 5.32 1.68 -4.95
C LEU A 16 6.31 2.63 -5.60
N ARG A 17 7.50 2.13 -5.98
CA ARG A 17 8.48 2.96 -6.70
C ARG A 17 7.92 3.46 -8.02
N ARG A 18 7.24 2.58 -8.76
CA ARG A 18 6.65 2.91 -10.06
C ARG A 18 5.47 3.88 -9.91
N ALA A 19 4.57 3.65 -8.95
CA ALA A 19 3.47 4.54 -8.63
C ALA A 19 3.97 5.94 -8.27
N ARG A 20 4.95 6.03 -7.36
CA ARG A 20 5.53 7.29 -6.93
C ARG A 20 6.13 8.09 -8.09
N ILE A 21 6.99 7.46 -8.91
CA ILE A 21 7.58 8.12 -10.08
C ILE A 21 6.50 8.56 -11.08
N GLY A 22 5.45 7.75 -11.23
CA GLY A 22 4.29 8.08 -12.07
C GLY A 22 3.57 9.35 -11.57
N ILE A 23 3.24 9.40 -10.30
CA ILE A 23 2.56 10.54 -9.65
C ILE A 23 3.40 11.82 -9.77
N GLU A 24 4.69 11.77 -9.38
CA GLU A 24 5.61 12.91 -9.43
C GLU A 24 5.77 13.51 -10.85
N ARG A 25 5.58 12.70 -11.90
CA ARG A 25 5.66 13.15 -13.31
C ARG A 25 4.31 13.53 -13.88
N ALA A 26 3.25 12.82 -13.54
CA ALA A 26 1.93 12.99 -14.11
C ALA A 26 1.27 14.31 -13.66
N ILE A 27 1.40 14.68 -12.39
CA ILE A 27 0.77 15.90 -11.84
C ILE A 27 1.29 17.17 -12.53
N PRO A 28 2.60 17.43 -12.62
CA PRO A 28 3.11 18.62 -13.36
C PRO A 28 2.77 18.58 -14.85
N ALA A 29 2.80 17.40 -15.49
CA ALA A 29 2.45 17.26 -16.90
C ALA A 29 0.97 17.56 -17.16
N PHE A 30 0.08 17.18 -16.23
CA PHE A 30 -1.34 17.51 -16.29
C PHE A 30 -1.57 19.02 -16.22
N TRP A 31 -1.00 19.69 -15.22
CA TRP A 31 -1.18 21.13 -15.02
C TRP A 31 -0.47 21.99 -16.06
N GLY A 32 0.56 21.48 -16.72
CA GLY A 32 1.24 22.15 -17.83
C GLY A 32 0.52 22.05 -19.16
N ALA A 33 -0.56 21.26 -19.27
CA ALA A 33 -1.30 21.08 -20.51
C ALA A 33 -2.24 22.28 -20.79
N PRO A 34 -2.38 22.73 -22.06
CA PRO A 34 -3.24 23.86 -22.41
C PRO A 34 -4.74 23.54 -22.38
N THR A 35 -5.11 22.25 -22.45
CA THR A 35 -6.51 21.80 -22.41
C THR A 35 -6.69 20.59 -21.51
N LEU A 36 -7.90 20.42 -20.96
CA LEU A 36 -8.24 19.26 -20.14
C LEU A 36 -8.06 17.92 -20.90
N ALA A 37 -8.34 17.92 -22.20
CA ALA A 37 -8.16 16.73 -23.05
C ALA A 37 -6.70 16.33 -23.16
N GLU A 38 -5.80 17.29 -23.38
CA GLU A 38 -4.36 17.05 -23.40
C GLU A 38 -3.82 16.69 -22.02
N GLY A 39 -4.29 17.35 -20.96
CA GLY A 39 -3.96 17.01 -19.57
C GLY A 39 -4.32 15.56 -19.25
N ARG A 40 -5.51 15.11 -19.65
CA ARG A 40 -5.94 13.70 -19.51
C ARG A 40 -5.01 12.75 -20.28
N ALA A 41 -4.62 13.11 -21.50
CA ALA A 41 -3.70 12.31 -22.30
C ALA A 41 -2.31 12.21 -21.66
N GLN A 42 -1.76 13.34 -21.18
CA GLN A 42 -0.48 13.36 -20.47
C GLN A 42 -0.52 12.54 -19.19
N LEU A 43 -1.59 12.67 -18.40
CA LEU A 43 -1.78 11.90 -17.19
C LEU A 43 -1.80 10.39 -17.50
N ALA A 44 -2.50 9.96 -18.55
CA ALA A 44 -2.56 8.56 -18.95
C ALA A 44 -1.21 7.97 -19.38
N LEU A 45 -0.28 8.78 -19.89
CA LEU A 45 1.06 8.34 -20.27
C LEU A 45 1.93 7.98 -19.05
N PHE A 46 1.79 8.72 -17.96
CA PHE A 46 2.62 8.56 -16.75
C PHE A 46 1.95 7.76 -15.66
N ASP A 47 0.61 7.79 -15.54
CA ASP A 47 -0.17 7.08 -14.52
C ASP A 47 -0.45 5.63 -14.92
N ARG A 48 0.62 4.83 -15.04
CA ARG A 48 0.51 3.42 -15.42
C ARG A 48 -0.16 2.53 -14.37
N GLU A 49 -0.13 2.94 -13.12
CA GLU A 49 -0.76 2.21 -12.01
C GLU A 49 -2.21 2.66 -11.76
N GLY A 50 -2.70 3.66 -12.50
CA GLY A 50 -4.09 4.12 -12.41
C GLY A 50 -4.43 4.80 -11.09
N MET A 51 -3.48 5.56 -10.51
CA MET A 51 -3.68 6.23 -9.22
C MET A 51 -4.42 7.57 -9.37
N LEU A 52 -4.14 8.32 -10.44
CA LEU A 52 -4.64 9.67 -10.69
C LEU A 52 -5.88 9.68 -11.61
N GLN A 53 -5.99 8.73 -12.52
CA GLN A 53 -7.12 8.64 -13.46
C GLN A 53 -8.48 8.56 -12.75
N PRO A 54 -8.68 7.76 -11.67
CA PRO A 54 -9.95 7.74 -10.94
C PRO A 54 -10.31 9.09 -10.32
N LEU A 55 -9.32 9.87 -9.86
CA LEU A 55 -9.52 11.21 -9.31
C LEU A 55 -9.98 12.17 -10.40
N LEU A 56 -9.32 12.15 -11.55
CA LEU A 56 -9.71 12.99 -12.68
C LEU A 56 -11.11 12.63 -13.20
N ALA A 57 -11.43 11.36 -13.31
CA ALA A 57 -12.77 10.89 -13.67
C ALA A 57 -13.82 11.37 -12.66
N ALA A 58 -13.54 11.19 -11.36
CA ALA A 58 -14.44 11.66 -10.29
C ALA A 58 -14.67 13.18 -10.30
N ALA A 59 -13.69 13.96 -10.76
CA ALA A 59 -13.81 15.42 -10.89
C ALA A 59 -14.58 15.86 -12.13
N THR A 60 -14.40 15.16 -13.27
CA THR A 60 -14.89 15.63 -14.58
C THR A 60 -16.19 14.98 -15.04
N GLU A 61 -16.53 13.78 -14.55
CA GLU A 61 -17.78 13.12 -14.88
C GLU A 61 -18.97 13.80 -14.20
N SER A 62 -20.02 14.05 -14.95
CA SER A 62 -21.27 14.61 -14.41
C SER A 62 -21.98 13.54 -13.56
N ALA A 63 -22.39 13.88 -12.35
CA ALA A 63 -23.24 13.02 -11.55
C ALA A 63 -24.64 12.94 -12.18
N ASP A 64 -25.24 11.74 -12.19
CA ASP A 64 -26.66 11.62 -12.57
C ASP A 64 -27.50 12.37 -11.52
N SER A 65 -28.19 13.43 -11.97
CA SER A 65 -29.04 14.26 -11.10
C SER A 65 -30.20 13.49 -10.43
N ARG A 66 -30.52 12.28 -10.95
CA ARG A 66 -31.53 11.38 -10.40
C ARG A 66 -31.01 10.52 -9.26
N ALA A 67 -29.70 10.32 -9.17
CA ALA A 67 -29.09 9.57 -8.09
C ALA A 67 -28.88 10.46 -6.85
N LEU A 68 -28.86 9.86 -5.66
CA LEU A 68 -28.57 10.57 -4.40
C LEU A 68 -27.20 11.27 -4.45
N GLU A 69 -26.25 10.75 -5.22
CA GLU A 69 -24.94 11.35 -5.45
C GLU A 69 -25.03 12.71 -6.16
N GLY A 70 -26.01 12.91 -7.03
CA GLY A 70 -26.27 14.15 -7.75
C GLY A 70 -27.03 15.21 -6.94
N GLN A 71 -27.43 14.91 -5.70
CA GLN A 71 -28.17 15.84 -4.85
C GLN A 71 -27.25 16.69 -3.97
N GLY A 72 -27.58 17.96 -3.82
CA GLY A 72 -26.84 18.92 -2.99
C GLY A 72 -25.93 19.84 -3.80
N GLN A 73 -25.16 20.66 -3.09
CA GLN A 73 -24.20 21.59 -3.73
C GLN A 73 -23.09 20.85 -4.46
N LEU A 74 -22.69 21.35 -5.63
CA LEU A 74 -21.64 20.79 -6.46
C LEU A 74 -20.36 20.48 -5.67
N GLN A 75 -19.94 21.41 -4.81
CA GLN A 75 -18.75 21.25 -3.97
C GLN A 75 -18.85 20.02 -3.04
N SER A 76 -20.03 19.77 -2.46
CA SER A 76 -20.25 18.60 -1.61
C SER A 76 -20.24 17.29 -2.41
N GLN A 77 -20.81 17.31 -3.61
CA GLN A 77 -20.81 16.16 -4.54
C GLN A 77 -19.38 15.80 -4.95
N LEU A 78 -18.60 16.80 -5.41
CA LEU A 78 -17.19 16.62 -5.80
C LEU A 78 -16.36 16.09 -4.63
N THR A 79 -16.55 16.63 -3.43
CA THR A 79 -15.82 16.17 -2.24
C THR A 79 -16.11 14.70 -1.93
N ARG A 80 -17.35 14.23 -2.04
CA ARG A 80 -17.70 12.82 -1.82
C ARG A 80 -17.07 11.92 -2.88
N ARG A 81 -17.16 12.30 -4.15
CA ARG A 81 -16.65 11.51 -5.29
C ARG A 81 -15.12 11.42 -5.26
N LEU A 82 -14.44 12.55 -5.07
CA LEU A 82 -12.98 12.59 -4.95
C LEU A 82 -12.49 11.78 -3.76
N ARG A 83 -13.17 11.85 -2.61
CA ARG A 83 -12.85 11.02 -1.45
C ARG A 83 -13.00 9.53 -1.74
N GLY A 84 -14.07 9.13 -2.44
CA GLY A 84 -14.26 7.73 -2.84
C GLY A 84 -13.16 7.24 -3.77
N ALA A 85 -12.82 8.01 -4.80
CA ALA A 85 -11.75 7.72 -5.73
C ALA A 85 -10.37 7.65 -5.02
N LEU A 86 -10.09 8.61 -4.13
CA LEU A 86 -8.86 8.64 -3.32
C LEU A 86 -8.74 7.39 -2.46
N HIS A 87 -9.78 7.00 -1.73
CA HIS A 87 -9.76 5.78 -0.91
C HIS A 87 -9.49 4.52 -1.76
N GLY A 88 -10.04 4.44 -2.97
CA GLY A 88 -9.76 3.35 -3.90
C GLY A 88 -8.29 3.27 -4.30
N SER A 89 -7.69 4.40 -4.68
CA SER A 89 -6.26 4.49 -5.01
C SER A 89 -5.37 4.16 -3.81
N LEU A 90 -5.72 4.64 -2.60
CA LEU A 90 -4.97 4.35 -1.37
C LEU A 90 -5.06 2.88 -0.97
N ALA A 91 -6.23 2.25 -1.10
CA ALA A 91 -6.38 0.82 -0.82
C ALA A 91 -5.44 -0.02 -1.70
N HIS A 92 -5.26 0.36 -2.98
CA HIS A 92 -4.30 -0.26 -3.88
C HIS A 92 -2.85 -0.06 -3.41
N LEU A 93 -2.47 1.17 -3.01
CA LEU A 93 -1.15 1.47 -2.47
C LEU A 93 -0.87 0.73 -1.15
N GLN A 94 -1.86 0.49 -0.32
CA GLN A 94 -1.71 -0.20 0.97
C GLN A 94 -1.82 -1.73 0.86
N SER A 95 -2.22 -2.27 -0.29
CA SER A 95 -2.32 -3.72 -0.51
C SER A 95 -1.01 -4.43 -0.17
N GLY A 96 -1.07 -5.60 0.50
CA GLY A 96 0.11 -6.37 0.91
C GLY A 96 0.87 -5.85 2.16
N GLN A 97 0.59 -4.64 2.67
CA GLN A 97 1.22 -4.15 3.91
C GLN A 97 0.80 -4.99 5.13
N VAL A 98 -0.46 -5.37 5.21
CA VAL A 98 -0.97 -6.22 6.29
C VAL A 98 -0.24 -7.57 6.31
N LEU A 99 0.05 -8.15 5.15
CA LEU A 99 0.80 -9.40 5.04
C LEU A 99 2.22 -9.25 5.59
N LEU A 100 2.95 -8.19 5.21
CA LEU A 100 4.30 -7.93 5.72
C LEU A 100 4.30 -7.69 7.24
N ALA A 101 3.35 -6.92 7.74
CA ALA A 101 3.17 -6.70 9.18
C ALA A 101 2.91 -8.03 9.92
N SER A 102 2.02 -8.86 9.38
CA SER A 102 1.69 -10.17 9.97
C SER A 102 2.90 -11.11 9.98
N ILE A 103 3.64 -11.20 8.86
CA ILE A 103 4.85 -12.03 8.80
C ILE A 103 5.90 -11.51 9.79
N GLY A 104 6.14 -10.20 9.82
CA GLY A 104 7.10 -9.59 10.73
C GLY A 104 6.78 -9.84 12.19
N ALA A 105 5.50 -9.75 12.57
CA ALA A 105 5.05 -9.96 13.93
C ALA A 105 5.03 -11.43 14.33
N THR A 106 4.68 -12.35 13.43
CA THR A 106 4.44 -13.77 13.79
C THR A 106 5.66 -14.67 13.59
N SER A 107 6.57 -14.34 12.65
CA SER A 107 7.72 -15.20 12.34
C SER A 107 8.63 -15.51 13.54
N PRO A 108 8.92 -14.57 14.47
CA PRO A 108 9.72 -14.89 15.66
C PRO A 108 9.04 -15.92 16.56
N PHE A 109 7.70 -15.87 16.69
CA PHE A 109 6.94 -16.82 17.49
C PHE A 109 6.91 -18.21 16.85
N VAL A 110 6.86 -18.29 15.53
CA VAL A 110 7.01 -19.55 14.79
C VAL A 110 8.41 -20.15 15.02
N GLY A 111 9.45 -19.32 15.03
CA GLY A 111 10.81 -19.74 15.40
C GLY A 111 10.89 -20.23 16.84
N LEU A 112 10.31 -19.51 17.78
CA LEU A 112 10.24 -19.90 19.19
C LEU A 112 9.49 -21.23 19.38
N PHE A 113 8.36 -21.40 18.69
CA PHE A 113 7.64 -22.67 18.68
C PHE A 113 8.55 -23.82 18.22
N GLY A 114 9.36 -23.59 17.18
CA GLY A 114 10.33 -24.57 16.72
C GLY A 114 11.36 -24.96 17.78
N THR A 115 11.85 -24.01 18.59
CA THR A 115 12.77 -24.33 19.69
C THR A 115 12.12 -25.14 20.78
N VAL A 116 10.93 -24.75 21.22
CA VAL A 116 10.19 -25.50 22.26
C VAL A 116 9.91 -26.94 21.81
N TRP A 117 9.47 -27.10 20.57
CA TRP A 117 9.21 -28.41 19.97
C TRP A 117 10.48 -29.26 19.86
N GLY A 118 11.59 -28.68 19.40
CA GLY A 118 12.88 -29.39 19.27
C GLY A 118 13.45 -29.82 20.60
N ILE A 119 13.42 -28.94 21.61
CA ILE A 119 13.89 -29.28 22.97
C ILE A 119 13.00 -30.36 23.59
N TYR A 120 11.68 -30.28 23.42
CA TYR A 120 10.76 -31.31 23.89
C TYR A 120 11.12 -32.71 23.35
N HIS A 121 11.35 -32.82 22.04
CA HIS A 121 11.74 -34.09 21.42
C HIS A 121 13.12 -34.58 21.84
N ALA A 122 14.06 -33.65 22.05
CA ALA A 122 15.38 -34.00 22.58
C ALA A 122 15.27 -34.63 23.98
N LEU A 123 14.45 -34.06 24.86
CA LEU A 123 14.22 -34.61 26.21
C LEU A 123 13.52 -35.98 26.19
N LEU A 124 12.56 -36.19 25.29
CA LEU A 124 11.92 -37.50 25.11
C LEU A 124 12.91 -38.57 24.66
N ALA A 125 13.77 -38.23 23.68
CA ALA A 125 14.79 -39.16 23.19
C ALA A 125 15.81 -39.58 24.28
N ILE A 126 16.15 -38.66 25.18
CA ILE A 126 17.04 -38.94 26.32
C ILE A 126 16.35 -39.87 27.31
N SER A 127 15.08 -39.62 27.63
CA SER A 127 14.31 -40.43 28.59
C SER A 127 14.16 -41.89 28.14
N ALA A 128 14.10 -42.13 26.82
CA ALA A 128 14.00 -43.46 26.22
C ALA A 128 15.35 -44.21 26.10
N GLY A 129 16.48 -43.49 26.11
CA GLY A 129 17.81 -44.05 25.73
C GLY A 129 18.75 -44.44 26.89
N GLY A 130 18.33 -44.45 28.16
CA GLY A 130 19.08 -45.04 29.28
C GLY A 130 20.39 -44.38 29.72
N GLY A 131 20.68 -43.14 29.29
CA GLY A 131 21.84 -42.38 29.74
C GLY A 131 21.89 -40.96 29.16
N ILE A 132 22.07 -39.97 30.02
CA ILE A 132 22.22 -38.55 29.64
C ILE A 132 23.69 -38.31 29.31
N THR A 133 24.02 -38.09 28.04
CA THR A 133 25.33 -37.58 27.66
C THR A 133 25.14 -36.22 26.96
N ILE A 134 26.09 -35.32 27.17
CA ILE A 134 26.06 -33.97 26.57
C ILE A 134 25.94 -34.08 25.04
N GLU A 135 26.59 -35.05 24.43
CA GLU A 135 26.59 -35.28 22.98
C GLU A 135 25.19 -35.60 22.45
N LYS A 136 24.36 -36.31 23.19
CA LYS A 136 22.97 -36.62 22.80
C LYS A 136 22.03 -35.43 22.89
N VAL A 137 22.39 -34.40 23.67
CA VAL A 137 21.57 -33.21 23.90
C VAL A 137 22.00 -32.05 23.01
N ALA A 138 23.30 -31.88 22.83
CA ALA A 138 23.84 -30.70 22.17
C ALA A 138 23.40 -30.56 20.70
N GLY A 139 23.31 -31.66 19.96
CA GLY A 139 22.85 -31.64 18.55
C GLY A 139 21.40 -31.16 18.42
N PRO A 140 20.42 -31.87 18.98
CA PRO A 140 19.01 -31.48 18.85
C PRO A 140 18.68 -30.11 19.46
N VAL A 141 19.34 -29.70 20.55
CA VAL A 141 19.17 -28.37 21.12
C VAL A 141 19.77 -27.31 20.19
N GLY A 142 20.94 -27.58 19.59
CA GLY A 142 21.54 -26.70 18.61
C GLY A 142 20.63 -26.48 17.39
N GLU A 143 20.07 -27.55 16.84
CA GLU A 143 19.09 -27.48 15.74
C GLU A 143 17.85 -26.69 16.14
N ALA A 144 17.33 -26.88 17.35
CA ALA A 144 16.21 -26.11 17.85
C ALA A 144 16.51 -24.60 17.87
N LEU A 145 17.67 -24.19 18.35
CA LEU A 145 18.07 -22.77 18.38
C LEU A 145 18.14 -22.12 16.98
N VAL A 146 18.52 -22.89 15.95
CA VAL A 146 18.51 -22.43 14.55
C VAL A 146 17.10 -22.04 14.09
N MET A 147 16.05 -22.71 14.59
CA MET A 147 14.66 -22.36 14.26
C MET A 147 14.28 -20.95 14.71
N THR A 148 14.71 -20.52 15.91
CA THR A 148 14.49 -19.13 16.36
C THR A 148 15.28 -18.15 15.51
N ALA A 149 16.54 -18.44 15.20
CA ALA A 149 17.36 -17.60 14.34
C ALA A 149 16.72 -17.44 12.95
N ALA A 150 16.21 -18.53 12.37
CA ALA A 150 15.49 -18.49 11.09
C ALA A 150 14.20 -17.66 11.16
N GLY A 151 13.43 -17.76 12.26
CA GLY A 151 12.23 -16.95 12.49
C GLY A 151 12.54 -15.43 12.50
N ILE A 152 13.60 -15.05 13.21
CA ILE A 152 14.07 -13.66 13.28
C ILE A 152 14.61 -13.19 11.91
N ALA A 153 15.37 -14.03 11.21
CA ALA A 153 15.91 -13.71 9.89
C ALA A 153 14.83 -13.43 8.84
N VAL A 154 13.63 -14.02 8.99
CA VAL A 154 12.46 -13.70 8.16
C VAL A 154 11.74 -12.44 8.63
N ALA A 155 11.64 -12.24 9.94
CA ALA A 155 10.89 -11.11 10.52
C ALA A 155 11.54 -9.77 10.23
N VAL A 156 12.88 -9.67 10.39
CA VAL A 156 13.59 -8.39 10.25
C VAL A 156 13.39 -7.75 8.88
N PRO A 157 13.63 -8.42 7.74
CA PRO A 157 13.37 -7.83 6.43
C PRO A 157 11.90 -7.44 6.22
N ALA A 158 10.96 -8.24 6.73
CA ALA A 158 9.53 -7.97 6.60
C ALA A 158 9.11 -6.69 7.33
N VAL A 159 9.60 -6.49 8.56
CA VAL A 159 9.33 -5.27 9.36
C VAL A 159 9.98 -4.04 8.73
N LEU A 160 11.23 -4.16 8.28
CA LEU A 160 11.92 -3.06 7.60
C LEU A 160 11.19 -2.64 6.33
N ALA A 161 10.80 -3.61 5.50
CA ALA A 161 10.04 -3.34 4.28
C ALA A 161 8.67 -2.71 4.59
N TYR A 162 7.94 -3.22 5.58
CA TYR A 162 6.69 -2.65 6.04
C TYR A 162 6.82 -1.16 6.39
N ASN A 163 7.84 -0.80 7.17
CA ASN A 163 8.07 0.59 7.60
C ASN A 163 8.47 1.50 6.43
N VAL A 164 9.33 1.03 5.52
CA VAL A 164 9.74 1.81 4.34
C VAL A 164 8.56 2.01 3.40
N PHE A 165 7.81 0.97 3.11
CA PHE A 165 6.65 1.03 2.22
C PHE A 165 5.52 1.88 2.81
N GLY A 166 5.33 1.88 4.14
CA GLY A 166 4.41 2.76 4.82
C GLY A 166 4.74 4.25 4.58
N LYS A 167 6.03 4.61 4.68
CA LYS A 167 6.47 5.98 4.37
C LYS A 167 6.26 6.36 2.91
N TRP A 168 6.54 5.45 1.97
CA TRP A 168 6.33 5.72 0.55
C TRP A 168 4.84 5.85 0.20
N ALA A 169 4.00 5.01 0.79
CA ALA A 169 2.56 5.11 0.61
C ALA A 169 2.01 6.43 1.15
N ALA A 170 2.41 6.85 2.35
CA ALA A 170 2.01 8.12 2.94
C ALA A 170 2.47 9.34 2.12
N ALA A 171 3.68 9.31 1.55
CA ALA A 171 4.13 10.37 0.65
C ALA A 171 3.27 10.45 -0.63
N SER A 172 2.95 9.29 -1.23
CA SER A 172 2.06 9.25 -2.40
C SER A 172 0.63 9.67 -2.07
N GLU A 173 0.13 9.36 -0.86
CA GLU A 173 -1.17 9.80 -0.35
C GLU A 173 -1.26 11.33 -0.29
N ALA A 174 -0.25 12.00 0.25
CA ALA A 174 -0.21 13.47 0.31
C ALA A 174 -0.26 14.12 -1.09
N GLU A 175 0.46 13.58 -2.07
CA GLU A 175 0.41 14.06 -3.46
C GLU A 175 -0.97 13.84 -4.10
N LEU A 176 -1.60 12.68 -3.88
CA LEU A 176 -2.94 12.39 -4.39
C LEU A 176 -4.01 13.27 -3.74
N GLU A 177 -3.88 13.54 -2.44
CA GLU A 177 -4.78 14.48 -1.72
C GLU A 177 -4.64 15.90 -2.25
N GLY A 178 -3.40 16.38 -2.45
CA GLY A 178 -3.13 17.68 -3.06
C GLY A 178 -3.78 17.78 -4.44
N PHE A 179 -3.54 16.81 -5.30
CA PHE A 179 -4.13 16.76 -6.64
C PHE A 179 -5.67 16.74 -6.61
N ALA A 180 -6.28 16.01 -5.68
CA ALA A 180 -7.74 15.98 -5.52
C ALA A 180 -8.31 17.34 -5.09
N LEU A 181 -7.60 18.08 -4.22
CA LEU A 181 -7.98 19.43 -3.81
C LEU A 181 -7.90 20.40 -4.99
N ASP A 182 -6.80 20.38 -5.75
CA ASP A 182 -6.60 21.22 -6.93
C ASP A 182 -7.66 20.95 -8.00
N LEU A 183 -7.99 19.68 -8.26
CA LEU A 183 -9.07 19.31 -9.18
C LEU A 183 -10.43 19.86 -8.71
N ARG A 184 -10.70 19.79 -7.41
CA ARG A 184 -11.94 20.35 -6.86
C ARG A 184 -12.00 21.85 -7.09
N GLU A 185 -10.93 22.58 -6.83
CA GLU A 185 -10.86 24.03 -7.05
C GLU A 185 -11.03 24.38 -8.53
N MET A 186 -10.36 23.67 -9.42
CA MET A 186 -10.50 23.85 -10.87
C MET A 186 -11.96 23.74 -11.33
N VAL A 187 -12.68 22.72 -10.87
CA VAL A 187 -14.08 22.48 -11.29
C VAL A 187 -15.04 23.49 -10.64
N THR A 188 -14.84 23.83 -9.37
CA THR A 188 -15.71 24.79 -8.67
C THR A 188 -15.41 26.24 -9.08
N GLY A 189 -14.19 26.59 -9.41
CA GLY A 189 -13.78 27.91 -9.87
C GLY A 189 -14.25 28.24 -11.29
N ALA A 190 -14.39 27.25 -12.16
CA ALA A 190 -14.90 27.43 -13.53
C ALA A 190 -16.43 27.71 -13.60
N GLU A 191 -17.20 27.41 -12.55
CA GLU A 191 -18.66 27.63 -12.56
C GLU A 191 -19.12 29.10 -12.47
N PRO A 192 -18.46 30.02 -11.70
CA PRO A 192 -18.86 31.41 -11.64
C PRO A 192 -18.78 32.13 -12.98
N ASP A 193 -17.70 31.87 -13.75
CA ASP A 193 -17.46 32.52 -15.05
C ASP A 193 -18.45 32.03 -16.11
N ALA A 194 -18.81 30.74 -16.10
CA ALA A 194 -19.82 30.20 -17.01
C ALA A 194 -21.23 30.73 -16.75
N ARG A 195 -21.59 30.97 -15.48
CA ARG A 195 -22.88 31.60 -15.12
C ARG A 195 -22.94 33.08 -15.44
N ALA A 196 -21.84 33.81 -15.27
CA ALA A 196 -21.73 35.22 -15.66
C ALA A 196 -21.82 35.38 -17.17
N ALA A 197 -21.20 34.53 -17.96
CA ALA A 197 -21.27 34.56 -19.42
C ALA A 197 -22.64 34.16 -19.99
N ALA A 198 -23.45 33.35 -19.27
CA ALA A 198 -24.81 32.97 -19.69
C ALA A 198 -25.87 34.01 -19.35
N GLN A 199 -25.54 35.04 -18.57
CA GLN A 199 -26.43 36.15 -18.15
C GLN A 199 -26.13 37.45 -18.89
N ALA A 200 -25.10 37.51 -19.72
CA ALA A 200 -24.72 38.64 -20.60
C ALA A 200 -25.19 38.38 -22.03
#